data_feca6b282ab820df2b617eac24a3d8ca
#
_entry.id   feca6b282ab820df2b617eac24a3d8ca
#
_cell.length_a   1.000
_cell.length_b   1.000
_cell.length_c   1.000
_cell.angle_alpha   90.00
_cell.angle_beta   90.00
_cell.angle_gamma   90.00
#
_symmetry.space_group_name_H-M   'P 1'
#
loop_
_entity.id
_entity.type
_entity.pdbx_description
1 polymer ?
#
loop_
_entity_poly.entity_id
_entity_poly.type
_entity_poly.pdbx_seq_one_letter_code
_entity_poly.pdbx_strand_id
1 'polypeptide(L)'
;MGSDPPAASIRFATRDDALGIAEMSRDYIEHGLGWSWTRDRIMRNLRHRETNAIVAMCEAGRAGFAIMKYGDEEAHLLLLAIKPSHRRCGVGSALVDWLERSARVAGIARVTLEARVTNEAARAFYSRLGYAEAQLLPGYYGGRETSVRMCKSLGMSRSGAL
;
A
#
# COMPACT_ATOMS: atom_id res chain seq x y z
N MET A 1 14.45 9.27 -28.30
CA MET A 1 13.49 10.07 -27.50
C MET A 1 12.55 9.12 -26.83
N GLY A 2 12.84 8.80 -25.59
CA GLY A 2 11.90 8.05 -24.76
C GLY A 2 10.78 9.00 -24.37
N SER A 3 9.57 8.77 -24.88
CA SER A 3 8.40 9.37 -24.26
C SER A 3 8.32 8.81 -22.85
N ASP A 4 8.35 9.66 -21.85
CA ASP A 4 8.02 9.25 -20.50
C ASP A 4 6.71 8.47 -20.55
N PRO A 5 6.62 7.31 -19.85
CA PRO A 5 5.37 6.61 -19.78
C PRO A 5 4.31 7.59 -19.26
N PRO A 6 3.11 7.58 -19.83
CA PRO A 6 2.06 8.49 -19.39
C PRO A 6 1.88 8.31 -17.87
N ALA A 7 1.96 9.42 -17.16
CA ALA A 7 1.81 9.42 -15.71
C ALA A 7 0.48 8.76 -15.34
N ALA A 8 0.53 7.77 -14.46
CA ALA A 8 -0.69 7.16 -13.96
C ALA A 8 -1.47 8.19 -13.14
N SER A 9 -2.77 8.28 -13.37
CA SER A 9 -3.66 9.11 -12.55
C SER A 9 -4.12 8.31 -11.33
N ILE A 10 -4.10 8.94 -10.16
CA ILE A 10 -4.53 8.31 -8.91
C ILE A 10 -5.91 8.85 -8.55
N ARG A 11 -6.81 7.94 -8.23
CA ARG A 11 -8.15 8.25 -7.75
C ARG A 11 -8.59 7.27 -6.66
N PHE A 12 -9.64 7.63 -5.94
CA PHE A 12 -10.25 6.67 -5.03
C PHE A 12 -10.82 5.47 -5.79
N ALA A 13 -10.69 4.30 -5.20
CA ALA A 13 -11.31 3.09 -5.72
C ALA A 13 -12.82 3.17 -5.55
N THR A 14 -13.54 2.62 -6.52
CA THR A 14 -15.00 2.49 -6.49
C THR A 14 -15.39 1.01 -6.42
N ARG A 15 -16.69 0.74 -6.28
CA ARG A 15 -17.21 -0.64 -6.27
C ARG A 15 -16.80 -1.42 -7.51
N ASP A 16 -16.71 -0.75 -8.64
CA ASP A 16 -16.31 -1.39 -9.91
C ASP A 16 -14.86 -1.83 -9.92
N ASP A 17 -14.02 -1.28 -9.06
CA ASP A 17 -12.62 -1.68 -8.92
C ASP A 17 -12.43 -2.91 -8.02
N ALA A 18 -13.43 -3.27 -7.22
CA ALA A 18 -13.27 -4.25 -6.14
C ALA A 18 -12.80 -5.62 -6.63
N LEU A 19 -13.38 -6.13 -7.71
CA LEU A 19 -12.97 -7.42 -8.27
C LEU A 19 -11.53 -7.38 -8.79
N GLY A 20 -11.18 -6.36 -9.55
CA GLY A 20 -9.82 -6.19 -10.07
C GLY A 20 -8.78 -6.04 -8.98
N ILE A 21 -9.08 -5.30 -7.92
CA ILE A 21 -8.22 -5.18 -6.74
C ILE A 21 -8.04 -6.55 -6.06
N ALA A 22 -9.12 -7.29 -5.87
CA ALA A 22 -9.08 -8.61 -5.26
C ALA A 22 -8.22 -9.59 -6.08
N GLU A 23 -8.35 -9.57 -7.39
CA GLU A 23 -7.54 -10.40 -8.29
C GLU A 23 -6.06 -10.02 -8.25
N MET A 24 -5.74 -8.74 -8.23
CA MET A 24 -4.36 -8.26 -8.09
C MET A 24 -3.77 -8.66 -6.73
N SER A 25 -4.54 -8.58 -5.65
CA SER A 25 -4.09 -9.03 -4.34
C SER A 25 -3.77 -10.52 -4.35
N ARG A 26 -4.66 -11.32 -4.92
CA ARG A 26 -4.45 -12.77 -5.05
C ARG A 26 -3.17 -13.08 -5.80
N ASP A 27 -2.94 -12.42 -6.94
CA ASP A 27 -1.87 -12.76 -7.85
C ASP A 27 -0.52 -12.17 -7.45
N TYR A 28 -0.50 -10.96 -6.86
CA TYR A 28 0.74 -10.21 -6.61
C TYR A 28 1.13 -10.10 -5.14
N ILE A 29 0.18 -10.23 -4.22
CA ILE A 29 0.46 -10.09 -2.78
C ILE A 29 0.32 -11.44 -2.07
N GLU A 30 -0.80 -12.12 -2.25
CA GLU A 30 -1.14 -13.32 -1.51
C GLU A 30 -0.67 -14.61 -2.19
N HIS A 31 0.18 -14.50 -3.18
CA HIS A 31 0.72 -15.65 -3.90
C HIS A 31 1.32 -16.67 -2.94
N GLY A 32 0.79 -17.88 -2.95
CA GLY A 32 1.24 -18.97 -2.08
C GLY A 32 0.69 -18.94 -0.65
N LEU A 33 -0.15 -17.97 -0.30
CA LEU A 33 -0.68 -17.81 1.07
C LEU A 33 -2.17 -18.14 1.21
N GLY A 34 -2.85 -18.49 0.15
CA GLY A 34 -4.30 -18.53 0.15
C GLY A 34 -4.91 -17.14 -0.02
N TRP A 35 -6.09 -17.10 -0.60
CA TRP A 35 -6.74 -15.85 -0.96
C TRP A 35 -7.65 -15.36 0.14
N SER A 36 -7.24 -14.34 0.88
CA SER A 36 -8.01 -13.74 1.97
C SER A 36 -8.66 -12.40 1.59
N TRP A 37 -8.05 -11.63 0.69
CA TRP A 37 -8.58 -10.36 0.22
C TRP A 37 -9.51 -10.55 -0.98
N THR A 38 -10.66 -11.15 -0.71
CA THR A 38 -11.71 -11.40 -1.71
C THR A 38 -12.41 -10.11 -2.11
N ARG A 39 -13.19 -10.15 -3.18
CA ARG A 39 -14.02 -9.03 -3.59
C ARG A 39 -14.89 -8.49 -2.45
N ASP A 40 -15.52 -9.38 -1.69
CA ASP A 40 -16.38 -8.97 -0.58
C ASP A 40 -15.62 -8.25 0.53
N ARG A 41 -14.41 -8.72 0.84
CA ARG A 41 -13.56 -8.05 1.82
C ARG A 41 -13.12 -6.67 1.32
N ILE A 42 -12.75 -6.54 0.05
CA ILE A 42 -12.45 -5.23 -0.55
C ILE A 42 -13.66 -4.32 -0.44
N MET A 43 -14.84 -4.80 -0.80
CA MET A 43 -16.08 -4.02 -0.72
C MET A 43 -16.35 -3.51 0.69
N ARG A 44 -16.14 -4.34 1.72
CA ARG A 44 -16.29 -3.91 3.11
C ARG A 44 -15.32 -2.79 3.47
N ASN A 45 -14.06 -2.90 3.02
CA ASN A 45 -13.05 -1.87 3.27
C ASN A 45 -13.36 -0.55 2.56
N LEU A 46 -13.93 -0.60 1.35
CA LEU A 46 -14.33 0.61 0.63
C LEU A 46 -15.40 1.41 1.38
N ARG A 47 -16.20 0.76 2.20
CA ARG A 47 -17.26 1.39 3.00
C ARG A 47 -16.77 1.92 4.34
N HIS A 48 -15.57 1.55 4.74
CA HIS A 48 -15.04 1.89 6.07
C HIS A 48 -14.52 3.32 6.07
N ARG A 49 -15.00 4.13 7.02
CA ARG A 49 -14.65 5.56 7.09
C ARG A 49 -13.16 5.81 7.34
N GLU A 50 -12.49 4.88 8.01
CA GLU A 50 -11.07 4.97 8.38
C GLU A 50 -10.17 4.27 7.37
N THR A 51 -10.66 3.95 6.20
CA THR A 51 -9.89 3.25 5.17
C THR A 51 -9.92 4.06 3.87
N ASN A 52 -8.74 4.29 3.29
CA ASN A 52 -8.59 4.83 1.95
C ASN A 52 -8.11 3.72 1.02
N ALA A 53 -8.87 3.48 -0.04
CA ALA A 53 -8.47 2.62 -1.14
C ALA A 53 -8.32 3.48 -2.39
N ILE A 54 -7.16 3.41 -3.02
CA ILE A 54 -6.84 4.19 -4.21
C ILE A 54 -6.34 3.28 -5.33
N VAL A 55 -6.57 3.71 -6.56
CA VAL A 55 -6.09 3.02 -7.76
C VAL A 55 -5.28 3.99 -8.61
N ALA A 56 -4.24 3.46 -9.24
CA ALA A 56 -3.47 4.16 -10.25
C ALA A 56 -3.93 3.67 -11.63
N MET A 57 -4.42 4.59 -12.45
CA MET A 57 -4.96 4.30 -13.77
C MET A 57 -4.05 4.84 -14.85
N CYS A 58 -3.85 4.06 -15.88
CA CYS A 58 -3.19 4.46 -17.13
C CYS A 58 -4.07 4.09 -18.32
N GLU A 59 -3.64 4.40 -19.54
CA GLU A 59 -4.44 4.10 -20.74
C GLU A 59 -4.83 2.63 -20.88
N ALA A 60 -3.91 1.74 -20.45
CA ALA A 60 -4.15 0.29 -20.50
C ALA A 60 -5.04 -0.23 -19.36
N GLY A 61 -5.52 0.65 -18.47
CA GLY A 61 -6.37 0.28 -17.34
C GLY A 61 -5.67 0.45 -15.99
N ARG A 62 -6.04 -0.37 -15.01
CA ARG A 62 -5.50 -0.27 -13.65
C ARG A 62 -4.05 -0.75 -13.61
N ALA A 63 -3.13 0.15 -13.28
CA ALA A 63 -1.70 -0.15 -13.13
C ALA A 63 -1.34 -0.64 -11.74
N GLY A 64 -2.08 -0.19 -10.72
CA GLY A 64 -1.82 -0.56 -9.34
C GLY A 64 -2.92 -0.09 -8.41
N PHE A 65 -2.81 -0.49 -7.14
CA PHE A 65 -3.72 -0.04 -6.09
C PHE A 65 -3.01 -0.04 -4.74
N ALA A 66 -3.59 0.68 -3.79
CA ALA A 66 -3.14 0.65 -2.40
C ALA A 66 -4.34 0.82 -1.47
N ILE A 67 -4.26 0.21 -0.29
CA ILE A 67 -5.28 0.36 0.77
C ILE A 67 -4.58 0.68 2.07
N MET A 68 -5.00 1.76 2.71
CA MET A 68 -4.46 2.22 4.00
C MET A 68 -5.59 2.40 5.00
N LYS A 69 -5.38 1.89 6.21
CA LYS A 69 -6.27 2.08 7.34
C LYS A 69 -5.68 3.12 8.29
N TYR A 70 -6.51 4.05 8.72
CA TYR A 70 -6.11 5.16 9.60
C TYR A 70 -6.56 4.89 11.04
N GLY A 71 -5.64 5.02 11.98
CA GLY A 71 -5.94 5.11 13.40
C GLY A 71 -5.78 6.55 13.90
N ASP A 72 -5.59 6.73 15.19
CA ASP A 72 -5.43 8.08 15.77
C ASP A 72 -4.05 8.67 15.50
N GLU A 73 -2.99 7.90 15.72
CA GLU A 73 -1.60 8.33 15.55
C GLU A 73 -0.88 7.58 14.45
N GLU A 74 -1.34 6.39 14.13
CA GLU A 74 -0.73 5.52 13.13
C GLU A 74 -1.71 5.23 11.99
N ALA A 75 -1.17 5.14 10.78
CA ALA A 75 -1.86 4.54 9.65
C ALA A 75 -1.13 3.25 9.28
N HIS A 76 -1.86 2.28 8.80
CA HIS A 76 -1.29 1.00 8.38
C HIS A 76 -1.58 0.75 6.90
N LEU A 77 -0.50 0.59 6.13
CA LEU A 77 -0.61 0.23 4.72
C LEU A 77 -0.93 -1.27 4.64
N LEU A 78 -2.18 -1.56 4.35
CA LEU A 78 -2.68 -2.95 4.32
C LEU A 78 -2.25 -3.68 3.05
N LEU A 79 -2.37 -3.02 1.91
CA LEU A 79 -2.07 -3.61 0.61
C LEU A 79 -1.45 -2.57 -0.31
N LEU A 80 -0.48 -3.00 -1.10
CA LEU A 80 0.07 -2.26 -2.24
C LEU A 80 0.47 -3.26 -3.31
N ALA A 81 -0.04 -3.12 -4.51
CA ALA A 81 0.38 -3.94 -5.63
C ALA A 81 0.42 -3.13 -6.92
N ILE A 82 1.42 -3.42 -7.73
CA ILE A 82 1.62 -2.82 -9.05
C ILE A 82 1.69 -3.95 -10.05
N LYS A 83 0.98 -3.83 -11.18
CA LYS A 83 1.10 -4.80 -12.28
C LYS A 83 2.56 -4.92 -12.70
N PRO A 84 3.04 -6.14 -12.99
CA PRO A 84 4.43 -6.34 -13.39
C PRO A 84 4.86 -5.46 -14.56
N SER A 85 3.97 -5.24 -15.54
CA SER A 85 4.24 -4.39 -16.71
C SER A 85 4.44 -2.90 -16.37
N HIS A 86 4.02 -2.46 -15.18
CA HIS A 86 4.09 -1.06 -14.74
C HIS A 86 5.04 -0.86 -13.56
N ARG A 87 5.81 -1.87 -13.19
CA ARG A 87 6.83 -1.75 -12.15
C ARG A 87 7.99 -0.93 -12.66
N ARG A 88 8.69 -0.26 -11.74
CA ARG A 88 9.82 0.64 -12.00
C ARG A 88 9.47 1.89 -12.80
N CYS A 89 8.18 2.23 -12.89
CA CYS A 89 7.69 3.45 -13.53
C CYS A 89 7.25 4.51 -12.52
N GLY A 90 7.55 4.33 -11.23
CA GLY A 90 7.19 5.28 -10.19
C GLY A 90 5.73 5.20 -9.71
N VAL A 91 4.94 4.24 -10.18
CA VAL A 91 3.54 4.08 -9.77
C VAL A 91 3.41 3.76 -8.29
N GLY A 92 4.22 2.82 -7.79
CA GLY A 92 4.21 2.45 -6.37
C GLY A 92 4.57 3.63 -5.47
N SER A 93 5.63 4.37 -5.82
CA SER A 93 6.04 5.56 -5.07
C SER A 93 4.95 6.63 -5.08
N ALA A 94 4.27 6.83 -6.21
CA ALA A 94 3.18 7.80 -6.31
C ALA A 94 1.98 7.41 -5.43
N LEU A 95 1.63 6.14 -5.39
CA LEU A 95 0.55 5.64 -4.52
C LEU A 95 0.89 5.84 -3.04
N VAL A 96 2.09 5.48 -2.62
CA VAL A 96 2.54 5.66 -1.23
C VAL A 96 2.59 7.13 -0.87
N ASP A 97 3.15 7.98 -1.74
CA ASP A 97 3.22 9.41 -1.52
C ASP A 97 1.83 10.04 -1.35
N TRP A 98 0.87 9.62 -2.18
CA TRP A 98 -0.51 10.08 -2.08
C TRP A 98 -1.10 9.75 -0.70
N LEU A 99 -0.91 8.51 -0.25
CA LEU A 99 -1.42 8.05 1.05
C LEU A 99 -0.71 8.75 2.22
N GLU A 100 0.60 8.95 2.13
CA GLU A 100 1.35 9.67 3.17
C GLU A 100 0.91 11.13 3.28
N ARG A 101 0.65 11.79 2.15
CA ARG A 101 0.12 13.16 2.16
C ARG A 101 -1.25 13.22 2.82
N SER A 102 -2.12 12.28 2.49
CA SER A 102 -3.42 12.13 3.13
C SER A 102 -3.29 11.91 4.64
N ALA A 103 -2.36 11.06 5.05
CA ALA A 103 -2.10 10.78 6.45
C ALA A 103 -1.60 12.04 7.20
N ARG A 104 -0.71 12.82 6.57
CA ARG A 104 -0.24 14.08 7.17
C ARG A 104 -1.38 15.07 7.37
N VAL A 105 -2.26 15.21 6.39
CA VAL A 105 -3.45 16.08 6.52
C VAL A 105 -4.34 15.62 7.67
N ALA A 106 -4.46 14.31 7.89
CA ALA A 106 -5.24 13.74 8.99
C ALA A 106 -4.54 13.83 10.36
N GLY A 107 -3.31 14.33 10.43
CA GLY A 107 -2.55 14.43 11.68
C GLY A 107 -1.88 13.13 12.11
N ILE A 108 -1.71 12.18 11.22
CA ILE A 108 -1.07 10.89 11.50
C ILE A 108 0.44 11.08 11.65
N ALA A 109 1.00 10.54 12.73
CA ALA A 109 2.42 10.69 13.04
C ALA A 109 3.32 9.70 12.30
N ARG A 110 2.82 8.49 12.00
CA ARG A 110 3.62 7.46 11.34
C ARG A 110 2.78 6.48 10.55
N VAL A 111 3.43 5.85 9.58
CA VAL A 111 2.85 4.78 8.77
C VAL A 111 3.60 3.49 9.07
N THR A 112 2.87 2.41 9.26
CA THR A 112 3.41 1.07 9.42
C THR A 112 2.96 0.18 8.26
N LEU A 113 3.74 -0.85 7.99
CA LEU A 113 3.40 -1.90 7.03
C LEU A 113 4.08 -3.20 7.40
N GLU A 114 3.66 -4.28 6.78
CA GLU A 114 4.30 -5.57 6.92
C GLU A 114 4.70 -6.10 5.55
N ALA A 115 5.90 -6.62 5.46
CA ALA A 115 6.41 -7.27 4.25
C ALA A 115 6.97 -8.64 4.61
N ARG A 116 6.87 -9.62 3.71
CA ARG A 116 7.51 -10.91 3.92
C ARG A 116 9.03 -10.72 3.97
N VAL A 117 9.70 -11.36 4.92
CA VAL A 117 11.16 -11.29 5.03
C VAL A 117 11.83 -11.70 3.71
N THR A 118 11.25 -12.67 3.01
CA THR A 118 11.77 -13.17 1.74
C THR A 118 11.53 -12.23 0.56
N ASN A 119 10.65 -11.24 0.71
CA ASN A 119 10.37 -10.28 -0.35
C ASN A 119 11.38 -9.12 -0.32
N GLU A 120 12.58 -9.39 -0.80
CA GLU A 120 13.67 -8.43 -0.80
C GLU A 120 13.35 -7.19 -1.65
N ALA A 121 12.66 -7.35 -2.76
CA ALA A 121 12.28 -6.26 -3.64
C ALA A 121 11.34 -5.26 -2.94
N ALA A 122 10.33 -5.75 -2.22
CA ALA A 122 9.43 -4.90 -1.45
C ALA A 122 10.17 -4.21 -0.31
N ARG A 123 11.00 -4.92 0.43
CA ARG A 123 11.78 -4.35 1.54
C ARG A 123 12.71 -3.25 1.04
N ALA A 124 13.39 -3.45 -0.08
CA ALA A 124 14.24 -2.43 -0.69
C ALA A 124 13.42 -1.22 -1.17
N PHE A 125 12.26 -1.46 -1.78
CA PHE A 125 11.34 -0.42 -2.21
C PHE A 125 10.92 0.48 -1.04
N TYR A 126 10.45 -0.11 0.04
CA TYR A 126 10.03 0.67 1.21
C TYR A 126 11.20 1.36 1.91
N SER A 127 12.37 0.72 1.96
CA SER A 127 13.57 1.36 2.51
C SER A 127 13.94 2.63 1.74
N ARG A 128 13.85 2.61 0.42
CA ARG A 128 14.09 3.80 -0.40
C ARG A 128 13.08 4.93 -0.14
N LEU A 129 11.86 4.57 0.28
CA LEU A 129 10.83 5.55 0.63
C LEU A 129 10.95 6.06 2.06
N GLY A 130 11.93 5.59 2.82
CA GLY A 130 12.19 6.05 4.18
C GLY A 130 11.62 5.18 5.28
N TYR A 131 11.12 3.99 4.95
CA TYR A 131 10.66 3.02 5.93
C TYR A 131 11.85 2.25 6.52
N ALA A 132 11.87 2.10 7.83
CA ALA A 132 12.88 1.32 8.54
C ALA A 132 12.27 0.04 9.10
N GLU A 133 13.04 -1.03 9.10
CA GLU A 133 12.62 -2.29 9.73
C GLU A 133 12.59 -2.13 11.24
N ALA A 134 11.45 -2.42 11.85
CA ALA A 134 11.22 -2.20 13.27
C ALA A 134 11.08 -3.49 14.07
N GLN A 135 10.48 -4.54 13.49
CA GLN A 135 10.18 -5.75 14.23
C GLN A 135 10.02 -6.95 13.30
N LEU A 136 10.55 -8.09 13.70
CA LEU A 136 10.27 -9.37 13.05
C LEU A 136 8.99 -9.97 13.63
N LEU A 137 8.11 -10.43 12.76
CA LEU A 137 6.85 -11.06 13.13
C LEU A 137 6.86 -12.51 12.65
N PRO A 138 7.08 -13.47 13.56
CA PRO A 138 7.05 -14.88 13.18
C PRO A 138 5.67 -15.29 12.68
N GLY A 139 5.63 -16.18 11.70
CA GLY A 139 4.38 -16.71 11.19
C GLY A 139 3.68 -17.56 12.25
N TYR A 140 2.44 -17.19 12.60
CA TYR A 140 1.67 -17.85 13.65
C TYR A 140 0.88 -19.07 13.20
N TYR A 141 0.67 -19.25 11.91
CA TYR A 141 -0.21 -20.32 11.41
C TYR A 141 0.53 -21.27 10.48
N GLY A 142 0.80 -22.49 10.97
CA GLY A 142 1.26 -23.59 10.13
C GLY A 142 2.62 -23.40 9.44
N GLY A 143 3.61 -22.81 10.12
CA GLY A 143 4.95 -22.62 9.55
C GLY A 143 5.02 -21.58 8.45
N ARG A 144 4.12 -20.61 8.42
CA ARG A 144 4.11 -19.55 7.43
C ARG A 144 5.29 -18.59 7.60
N GLU A 145 5.63 -17.93 6.51
CA GLU A 145 6.76 -17.04 6.42
C GLU A 145 6.76 -15.95 7.48
N THR A 146 7.94 -15.65 8.00
CA THR A 146 8.16 -14.51 8.88
C THR A 146 7.98 -13.23 8.09
N SER A 147 7.28 -12.27 8.67
CA SER A 147 7.13 -10.91 8.16
C SER A 147 8.02 -9.95 8.93
N VAL A 148 8.35 -8.84 8.30
CA VAL A 148 9.00 -7.72 8.95
C VAL A 148 8.04 -6.54 8.97
N ARG A 149 7.87 -5.92 10.14
CA ARG A 149 7.17 -4.66 10.27
C ARG A 149 8.12 -3.53 9.97
N MET A 150 7.70 -2.64 9.07
CA MET A 150 8.44 -1.45 8.71
C MET A 150 7.64 -0.21 9.09
N CYS A 151 8.34 0.85 9.42
CA CYS A 151 7.73 2.06 9.95
C CYS A 151 8.41 3.30 9.38
N LYS A 152 7.61 4.33 9.12
CA LYS A 152 8.10 5.65 8.72
C LYS A 152 7.43 6.72 9.56
N SER A 153 8.23 7.57 10.20
CA SER A 153 7.74 8.80 10.83
C SER A 153 7.43 9.82 9.74
N LEU A 154 6.25 10.43 9.80
CA LEU A 154 5.83 11.43 8.82
C LEU A 154 6.35 12.84 9.14
N GLY A 155 7.15 12.98 10.19
CA GLY A 155 7.72 14.27 10.54
C GLY A 155 6.64 15.32 10.77
N MET A 156 5.74 15.06 11.71
CA MET A 156 4.75 16.04 12.12
C MET A 156 5.44 17.35 12.42
N SER A 157 5.36 18.29 11.49
CA SER A 157 5.70 19.65 11.79
C SER A 157 4.69 20.11 12.84
N ARG A 158 5.15 20.28 14.06
CA ARG A 158 4.37 20.95 15.09
C ARG A 158 4.33 22.45 14.78
N SER A 159 3.63 22.79 13.70
CA SER A 159 3.26 24.16 13.47
C SER A 159 2.27 24.52 14.57
N GLY A 160 2.71 25.23 15.58
CA GLY A 160 1.86 25.65 16.67
C GLY A 160 2.39 25.35 18.05
N ALA A 161 3.56 24.78 18.17
CA ALA A 161 4.27 24.81 19.44
C ALA A 161 4.87 26.23 19.62
N LEU A 162 4.07 27.13 20.00
CA LEU A 162 4.49 28.37 20.59
C LEU A 162 4.43 28.21 22.08
#